data_7b4c9742fa4395cc5c0760a364cbb6a2
#
_entry.id   7b4c9742fa4395cc5c0760a364cbb6a2
#
_cell.length_a   1.000
_cell.length_b   1.000
_cell.length_c   1.000
_cell.angle_alpha   90.00
_cell.angle_beta   90.00
_cell.angle_gamma   90.00
#
_symmetry.space_group_name_H-M   'P 1'
#
loop_
_entity.id
_entity.type
_entity.pdbx_description
1 polymer ?
#
loop_
_entity_poly.entity_id
_entity_poly.type
_entity_poly.pdbx_seq_one_letter_code
_entity_poly.pdbx_strand_id
1 'polypeptide(L)'
;MGTGRVGSMLFNITLGFIIPWLFGIYLYKKDRKILLLIYPISVVISMFINDVGFHLKFWDFTPHIPDDETISALPLDLGLYPILGSYMIYWIRNSSLHWLLISLITMAFTTCLEYFGVVIGKVTYGNGWNILFTSGSYLLAYLLVYFYYTRLLKYGFLSRKTSTEDTISLSAQDAS
;
A
#
# COMPACT_ATOMS: atom_id res chain seq x y z
N MET A 1 18.96 -28.64 -1.12
CA MET A 1 18.04 -27.74 -0.35
C MET A 1 18.06 -26.27 -0.78
N GLY A 2 18.95 -25.80 -1.65
CA GLY A 2 19.09 -24.39 -2.04
C GLY A 2 18.14 -23.86 -3.14
N THR A 3 17.78 -24.68 -4.10
CA THR A 3 17.05 -24.23 -5.30
C THR A 3 15.62 -23.74 -5.02
N GLY A 4 14.91 -24.37 -4.08
CA GLY A 4 13.53 -23.97 -3.73
C GLY A 4 13.46 -22.61 -3.00
N ARG A 5 14.44 -22.30 -2.14
CA ARG A 5 14.52 -21.01 -1.44
C ARG A 5 14.79 -19.86 -2.41
N VAL A 6 15.73 -20.05 -3.33
CA VAL A 6 16.07 -19.04 -4.35
C VAL A 6 14.85 -18.77 -5.25
N GLY A 7 14.18 -19.80 -5.75
CA GLY A 7 12.97 -19.63 -6.57
C GLY A 7 11.84 -18.93 -5.81
N SER A 8 11.66 -19.19 -4.51
CA SER A 8 10.66 -18.54 -3.68
C SER A 8 10.99 -17.06 -3.46
N MET A 9 12.24 -16.71 -3.23
CA MET A 9 12.66 -15.32 -3.05
C MET A 9 12.56 -14.52 -4.36
N LEU A 10 12.94 -15.12 -5.49
CA LEU A 10 12.76 -14.50 -6.81
C LEU A 10 11.29 -14.20 -7.10
N PHE A 11 10.37 -15.08 -6.69
CA PHE A 11 8.93 -14.84 -6.81
C PHE A 11 8.52 -13.60 -5.99
N ASN A 12 8.93 -13.50 -4.72
CA ASN A 12 8.62 -12.35 -3.86
C ASN A 12 9.21 -11.05 -4.44
N ILE A 13 10.45 -11.08 -4.94
CA ILE A 13 11.07 -9.92 -5.59
C ILE A 13 10.31 -9.51 -6.85
N THR A 14 9.91 -10.46 -7.68
CA THR A 14 9.22 -10.15 -8.93
C THR A 14 7.82 -9.58 -8.68
N LEU A 15 6.99 -10.28 -7.89
CA LEU A 15 5.61 -9.88 -7.63
C LEU A 15 5.48 -8.81 -6.54
N GLY A 16 6.36 -8.83 -5.54
CA GLY A 16 6.31 -7.91 -4.42
C GLY A 16 7.02 -6.59 -4.68
N PHE A 17 8.03 -6.56 -5.56
CA PHE A 17 8.83 -5.37 -5.80
C PHE A 17 8.83 -4.94 -7.28
N ILE A 18 9.30 -5.76 -8.22
CA ILE A 18 9.51 -5.34 -9.61
C ILE A 18 8.20 -4.90 -10.27
N ILE A 19 7.18 -5.76 -10.24
CA ILE A 19 5.87 -5.45 -10.86
C ILE A 19 5.23 -4.21 -10.23
N PRO A 20 5.10 -4.08 -8.90
CA PRO A 20 4.59 -2.86 -8.29
C PRO A 20 5.37 -1.60 -8.68
N TRP A 21 6.70 -1.67 -8.78
CA TRP A 21 7.49 -0.52 -9.18
C TRP A 21 7.32 -0.08 -10.63
N LEU A 22 6.92 -0.96 -11.54
CA LEU A 22 6.48 -0.53 -12.89
C LEU A 22 5.29 0.44 -12.78
N PHE A 23 4.32 0.13 -11.92
CA PHE A 23 3.22 1.04 -11.61
C PHE A 23 3.68 2.26 -10.81
N GLY A 24 4.65 2.09 -9.90
CA GLY A 24 5.25 3.20 -9.16
C GLY A 24 5.91 4.23 -10.08
N ILE A 25 6.65 3.77 -11.09
CA ILE A 25 7.25 4.65 -12.12
C ILE A 25 6.16 5.39 -12.92
N TYR A 26 5.06 4.70 -13.25
CA TYR A 26 3.93 5.36 -13.91
C TYR A 26 3.31 6.43 -13.01
N LEU A 27 3.10 6.14 -11.74
CA LEU A 27 2.58 7.11 -10.76
C LEU A 27 3.54 8.29 -10.57
N TYR A 28 4.84 8.05 -10.55
CA TYR A 28 5.86 9.10 -10.49
C TYR A 28 5.74 10.09 -11.65
N LYS A 29 5.49 9.59 -12.87
CA LYS A 29 5.27 10.43 -14.06
C LYS A 29 3.95 11.20 -13.98
N LYS A 30 2.91 10.66 -13.33
CA LYS A 30 1.58 11.28 -13.20
C LYS A 30 1.52 12.29 -12.05
N ASP A 31 2.05 11.94 -10.88
CA ASP A 31 2.03 12.78 -9.69
C ASP A 31 3.20 12.43 -8.75
N ARG A 32 4.38 12.93 -9.11
CA ARG A 32 5.61 12.66 -8.34
C ARG A 32 5.52 13.12 -6.87
N LYS A 33 4.72 14.19 -6.59
CA LYS A 33 4.57 14.68 -5.20
C LYS A 33 3.87 13.66 -4.33
N ILE A 34 2.83 13.00 -4.83
CA ILE A 34 2.16 11.93 -4.08
C ILE A 34 3.15 10.81 -3.82
N LEU A 35 3.84 10.30 -4.83
CA LEU A 35 4.76 9.20 -4.62
C LEU A 35 5.86 9.57 -3.61
N LEU A 36 6.52 10.72 -3.80
CA LEU A 36 7.63 11.14 -2.92
C LEU A 36 7.21 11.39 -1.46
N LEU A 37 5.98 11.84 -1.22
CA LEU A 37 5.51 12.17 0.13
C LEU A 37 4.77 11.01 0.81
N ILE A 38 4.07 10.17 0.06
CA ILE A 38 3.24 9.09 0.63
C ILE A 38 4.00 7.75 0.68
N TYR A 39 4.83 7.44 -0.32
CA TYR A 39 5.57 6.19 -0.37
C TYR A 39 6.45 5.95 0.87
N PRO A 40 7.28 6.90 1.35
CA PRO A 40 8.15 6.63 2.50
C PRO A 40 7.39 6.29 3.77
N ILE A 41 6.30 6.99 4.06
CA ILE A 41 5.49 6.69 5.25
C ILE A 41 4.75 5.36 5.10
N SER A 42 4.32 5.02 3.88
CA SER A 42 3.69 3.72 3.61
C SER A 42 4.66 2.56 3.81
N VAL A 43 5.94 2.73 3.45
CA VAL A 43 7.01 1.76 3.76
C VAL A 43 7.15 1.59 5.27
N VAL A 44 7.25 2.69 6.03
CA VAL A 44 7.40 2.63 7.49
C VAL A 44 6.21 1.92 8.13
N ILE A 45 4.98 2.24 7.72
CA ILE A 45 3.77 1.62 8.26
C ILE A 45 3.74 0.12 7.92
N SER A 46 4.05 -0.25 6.68
CA SER A 46 4.08 -1.65 6.23
C SER A 46 5.11 -2.47 7.01
N MET A 47 6.35 -2.00 7.07
CA MET A 47 7.42 -2.68 7.82
C MET A 47 7.07 -2.82 9.30
N PHE A 48 6.51 -1.78 9.92
CA PHE A 48 6.13 -1.83 11.33
C PHE A 48 5.03 -2.87 11.60
N ILE A 49 3.99 -2.92 10.75
CA ILE A 49 2.89 -3.89 10.90
C ILE A 49 3.41 -5.30 10.68
N ASN A 50 4.27 -5.53 9.68
CA ASN A 50 4.86 -6.83 9.42
C ASN A 50 5.78 -7.27 10.56
N ASP A 51 6.63 -6.40 11.08
CA ASP A 51 7.52 -6.70 12.21
C ASP A 51 6.72 -7.13 13.45
N VAL A 52 5.66 -6.39 13.79
CA VAL A 52 4.75 -6.76 14.89
C VAL A 52 4.09 -8.12 14.62
N GLY A 53 3.61 -8.36 13.39
CA GLY A 53 2.95 -9.60 13.02
C GLY A 53 3.88 -10.82 13.10
N PHE A 54 5.12 -10.69 12.65
CA PHE A 54 6.14 -11.73 12.78
C PHE A 54 6.50 -11.98 14.24
N HIS A 55 6.73 -10.93 15.02
CA HIS A 55 7.03 -11.07 16.45
C HIS A 55 5.91 -11.79 17.21
N LEU A 56 4.66 -11.54 16.88
CA LEU A 56 3.50 -12.20 17.46
C LEU A 56 3.16 -13.54 16.80
N LYS A 57 3.91 -13.95 15.76
CA LYS A 57 3.72 -15.17 14.97
C LYS A 57 2.30 -15.29 14.39
N PHE A 58 1.75 -14.16 13.95
CA PHE A 58 0.44 -14.10 13.31
C PHE A 58 0.49 -14.60 11.87
N TRP A 59 1.58 -14.30 11.15
CA TRP A 59 1.84 -14.78 9.80
C TRP A 59 3.33 -14.98 9.57
N ASP A 60 3.65 -15.72 8.52
CA ASP A 60 5.01 -15.92 8.03
C ASP A 60 5.00 -15.97 6.49
N PHE A 61 6.08 -15.49 5.88
CA PHE A 61 6.28 -15.48 4.44
C PHE A 61 7.36 -16.47 4.02
N THR A 62 7.11 -17.20 2.93
CA THR A 62 8.14 -18.06 2.34
C THR A 62 9.03 -17.28 1.36
N PRO A 63 10.34 -17.59 1.29
CA PRO A 63 11.03 -18.65 2.01
C PRO A 63 11.19 -18.33 3.49
N HIS A 64 10.88 -19.28 4.37
CA HIS A 64 11.19 -19.11 5.80
C HIS A 64 12.70 -19.01 5.99
N ILE A 65 13.17 -17.88 6.53
CA ILE A 65 14.56 -17.61 6.86
C ILE A 65 14.65 -17.63 8.37
N PRO A 66 15.34 -18.62 8.97
CA PRO A 66 15.50 -18.69 10.42
C PRO A 66 16.11 -17.39 10.94
N ASP A 67 15.56 -16.90 12.03
CA ASP A 67 15.98 -15.68 12.74
C ASP A 67 15.87 -14.35 11.95
N ASP A 68 15.27 -14.37 10.73
CA ASP A 68 15.06 -13.15 9.95
C ASP A 68 13.88 -13.27 8.97
N GLU A 69 12.68 -13.36 9.51
CA GLU A 69 11.42 -13.49 8.76
C GLU A 69 11.13 -12.20 7.92
N THR A 70 11.67 -11.06 8.37
CA THR A 70 11.49 -9.75 7.72
C THR A 70 12.06 -9.72 6.30
N ILE A 71 13.15 -10.44 6.03
CA ILE A 71 13.77 -10.46 4.68
C ILE A 71 12.80 -10.99 3.62
N SER A 72 11.98 -11.97 3.95
CA SER A 72 11.01 -12.56 3.01
C SER A 72 9.87 -11.62 2.67
N ALA A 73 9.50 -10.73 3.58
CA ALA A 73 8.48 -9.70 3.39
C ALA A 73 9.03 -8.42 2.71
N LEU A 74 10.34 -8.18 2.81
CA LEU A 74 10.98 -6.94 2.36
C LEU A 74 10.59 -6.50 0.93
N PRO A 75 10.51 -7.41 -0.08
CA PRO A 75 10.05 -7.03 -1.41
C PRO A 75 8.61 -6.46 -1.43
N LEU A 76 7.72 -6.98 -0.59
CA LEU A 76 6.35 -6.49 -0.48
C LEU A 76 6.31 -5.15 0.27
N ASP A 77 7.12 -5.00 1.32
CA ASP A 77 7.22 -3.79 2.13
C ASP A 77 7.84 -2.61 1.38
N LEU A 78 8.73 -2.88 0.44
CA LEU A 78 9.36 -1.86 -0.41
C LEU A 78 8.71 -1.72 -1.80
N GLY A 79 7.72 -2.53 -2.11
CA GLY A 79 7.05 -2.51 -3.41
C GLY A 79 5.55 -2.46 -3.27
N LEU A 80 4.93 -3.62 -3.15
CA LEU A 80 3.47 -3.79 -3.27
C LEU A 80 2.68 -2.86 -2.34
N TYR A 81 2.92 -2.94 -1.03
CA TYR A 81 2.11 -2.22 -0.05
C TYR A 81 2.26 -0.69 -0.16
N PRO A 82 3.47 -0.11 -0.22
CA PRO A 82 3.59 1.35 -0.31
C PRO A 82 3.17 1.91 -1.68
N ILE A 83 3.30 1.15 -2.76
CA ILE A 83 2.79 1.55 -4.06
C ILE A 83 1.26 1.58 -4.03
N LEU A 84 0.59 0.57 -3.46
CA LEU A 84 -0.87 0.56 -3.31
C LEU A 84 -1.35 1.70 -2.40
N GLY A 85 -0.66 1.98 -1.29
CA GLY A 85 -0.95 3.13 -0.43
C GLY A 85 -0.83 4.47 -1.17
N SER A 86 0.18 4.61 -2.03
CA SER A 86 0.38 5.80 -2.86
C SER A 86 -0.71 5.95 -3.92
N TYR A 87 -1.14 4.84 -4.56
CA TYR A 87 -2.26 4.84 -5.51
C TYR A 87 -3.58 5.15 -4.83
N MET A 88 -3.83 4.60 -3.63
CA MET A 88 -5.02 4.94 -2.85
C MET A 88 -5.14 6.46 -2.67
N ILE A 89 -4.08 7.12 -2.23
CA ILE A 89 -4.08 8.58 -2.05
C ILE A 89 -4.21 9.31 -3.39
N TYR A 90 -3.58 8.81 -4.45
CA TYR A 90 -3.75 9.37 -5.79
C TYR A 90 -5.22 9.32 -6.24
N TRP A 91 -5.91 8.21 -6.02
CA TRP A 91 -7.33 8.09 -6.37
C TRP A 91 -8.22 8.97 -5.47
N ILE A 92 -7.97 9.02 -4.16
CA ILE A 92 -8.69 9.92 -3.24
C ILE A 92 -8.57 11.38 -3.70
N ARG A 93 -7.40 11.77 -4.22
CA ARG A 93 -7.16 13.14 -4.66
C ARG A 93 -7.80 13.47 -6.01
N ASN A 94 -7.91 12.51 -6.91
CA ASN A 94 -8.33 12.72 -8.30
C ASN A 94 -9.73 12.17 -8.62
N SER A 95 -10.47 11.65 -7.65
CA SER A 95 -11.81 11.09 -7.80
C SER A 95 -12.80 11.83 -6.93
N SER A 96 -14.07 11.86 -7.34
CA SER A 96 -15.20 12.35 -6.55
C SER A 96 -15.71 11.32 -5.53
N LEU A 97 -15.18 10.10 -5.54
CA LEU A 97 -15.58 9.05 -4.61
C LEU A 97 -15.16 9.39 -3.18
N HIS A 98 -15.97 8.93 -2.24
CA HIS A 98 -15.66 9.13 -0.82
C HIS A 98 -14.36 8.39 -0.46
N TRP A 99 -13.49 9.05 0.29
CA TRP A 99 -12.17 8.52 0.67
C TRP A 99 -12.24 7.14 1.34
N LEU A 100 -13.27 6.91 2.18
CA LEU A 100 -13.45 5.63 2.86
C LEU A 100 -13.74 4.50 1.87
N LEU A 101 -14.54 4.75 0.84
CA LEU A 101 -14.84 3.75 -0.19
C LEU A 101 -13.56 3.34 -0.94
N ILE A 102 -12.72 4.31 -1.31
CA ILE A 102 -11.45 4.03 -1.97
C ILE A 102 -10.52 3.22 -1.04
N SER A 103 -10.46 3.58 0.25
CA SER A 103 -9.68 2.83 1.23
C SER A 103 -10.18 1.39 1.40
N LEU A 104 -11.50 1.18 1.44
CA LEU A 104 -12.10 -0.17 1.51
C LEU A 104 -11.84 -0.99 0.25
N ILE A 105 -11.92 -0.38 -0.94
CA ILE A 105 -11.59 -1.06 -2.21
C ILE A 105 -10.11 -1.47 -2.22
N THR A 106 -9.22 -0.58 -1.80
CA THR A 106 -7.78 -0.87 -1.74
C THR A 106 -7.48 -1.97 -0.73
N MET A 107 -8.10 -1.91 0.45
CA MET A 107 -8.03 -2.96 1.48
C MET A 107 -8.49 -4.32 0.92
N ALA A 108 -9.67 -4.37 0.30
CA ALA A 108 -10.20 -5.60 -0.27
C ALA A 108 -9.29 -6.18 -1.36
N PHE A 109 -8.76 -5.33 -2.24
CA PHE A 109 -7.81 -5.72 -3.27
C PHE A 109 -6.53 -6.32 -2.67
N THR A 110 -5.93 -5.65 -1.67
CA THR A 110 -4.72 -6.14 -0.99
C THR A 110 -4.98 -7.46 -0.27
N THR A 111 -6.14 -7.57 0.40
CA THR A 111 -6.57 -8.81 1.07
C THR A 111 -6.72 -9.97 0.06
N CYS A 112 -7.27 -9.72 -1.12
CA CYS A 112 -7.38 -10.72 -2.18
C CYS A 112 -5.99 -11.17 -2.67
N LEU A 113 -5.04 -10.25 -2.82
CA LEU A 113 -3.67 -10.60 -3.20
C LEU A 113 -2.99 -11.46 -2.13
N GLU A 114 -3.16 -11.14 -0.85
CA GLU A 114 -2.61 -11.97 0.23
C GLU A 114 -3.30 -13.32 0.30
N TYR A 115 -4.62 -13.37 0.16
CA TYR A 115 -5.35 -14.64 0.11
C TYR A 115 -4.83 -15.54 -1.03
N PHE A 116 -4.54 -14.97 -2.19
CA PHE A 116 -3.86 -15.69 -3.26
C PHE A 116 -2.50 -16.22 -2.80
N GLY A 117 -1.72 -15.41 -2.08
CA GLY A 117 -0.45 -15.82 -1.44
C GLY A 117 -0.63 -17.02 -0.50
N VAL A 118 -1.70 -17.02 0.30
CA VAL A 118 -2.04 -18.17 1.19
C VAL A 118 -2.37 -19.42 0.37
N VAL A 119 -3.19 -19.29 -0.66
CA VAL A 119 -3.60 -20.43 -1.51
C VAL A 119 -2.39 -21.10 -2.20
N ILE A 120 -1.42 -20.32 -2.64
CA ILE A 120 -0.19 -20.86 -3.27
C ILE A 120 0.91 -21.21 -2.27
N GLY A 121 0.62 -21.16 -0.95
CA GLY A 121 1.55 -21.52 0.11
C GLY A 121 2.73 -20.56 0.30
N LYS A 122 2.56 -19.29 -0.07
CA LYS A 122 3.55 -18.22 0.12
C LYS A 122 3.38 -17.48 1.44
N VAL A 123 2.19 -17.52 2.00
CA VAL A 123 1.83 -16.93 3.28
C VAL A 123 1.20 -18.03 4.14
N THR A 124 1.61 -18.11 5.40
CA THR A 124 1.00 -19.01 6.40
C THR A 124 0.53 -18.20 7.59
N TYR A 125 -0.60 -18.59 8.17
CA TYR A 125 -1.14 -17.95 9.37
C TYR A 125 -0.89 -18.83 10.61
N GLY A 126 -0.58 -18.17 11.72
CA GLY A 126 -0.35 -18.80 13.02
C GLY A 126 -1.14 -18.10 14.13
N ASN A 127 -1.07 -18.63 15.35
CA ASN A 127 -1.65 -18.05 16.57
C ASN A 127 -3.11 -17.58 16.42
N GLY A 128 -3.93 -18.34 15.68
CA GLY A 128 -5.35 -18.01 15.46
C GLY A 128 -5.61 -16.86 14.50
N TRP A 129 -4.58 -16.34 13.84
CA TRP A 129 -4.74 -15.34 12.79
C TRP A 129 -5.50 -15.89 11.57
N ASN A 130 -6.22 -15.04 10.87
CA ASN A 130 -6.97 -15.42 9.69
C ASN A 130 -7.18 -14.21 8.75
N ILE A 131 -7.75 -14.46 7.60
CA ILE A 131 -7.94 -13.46 6.54
C ILE A 131 -8.79 -12.23 6.99
N LEU A 132 -9.69 -12.38 7.95
CA LEU A 132 -10.48 -11.27 8.47
C LEU A 132 -9.60 -10.31 9.31
N PHE A 133 -8.72 -10.87 10.14
CA PHE A 133 -7.75 -10.05 10.88
C PHE A 133 -6.75 -9.38 9.93
N THR A 134 -6.32 -10.08 8.88
CA THR A 134 -5.49 -9.51 7.80
C THR A 134 -6.20 -8.33 7.14
N SER A 135 -7.49 -8.44 6.81
CA SER A 135 -8.27 -7.33 6.27
C SER A 135 -8.28 -6.13 7.22
N GLY A 136 -8.43 -6.38 8.53
CA GLY A 136 -8.38 -5.35 9.57
C GLY A 136 -7.01 -4.66 9.63
N SER A 137 -5.91 -5.41 9.54
CA SER A 137 -4.55 -4.84 9.54
C SER A 137 -4.29 -3.95 8.31
N TYR A 138 -4.75 -4.36 7.13
CA TYR A 138 -4.66 -3.52 5.93
C TYR A 138 -5.52 -2.26 6.03
N LEU A 139 -6.73 -2.38 6.56
CA LEU A 139 -7.57 -1.21 6.79
C LEU A 139 -6.89 -0.22 7.73
N LEU A 140 -6.31 -0.69 8.84
CA LEU A 140 -5.54 0.14 9.77
C LEU A 140 -4.38 0.82 9.05
N ALA A 141 -3.59 0.09 8.26
CA ALA A 141 -2.48 0.65 7.49
C ALA A 141 -2.94 1.79 6.57
N TYR A 142 -4.00 1.57 5.79
CA TYR A 142 -4.53 2.56 4.86
C TYR A 142 -5.15 3.77 5.57
N LEU A 143 -5.77 3.59 6.72
CA LEU A 143 -6.26 4.70 7.54
C LEU A 143 -5.10 5.56 8.09
N LEU A 144 -3.99 4.95 8.50
CA LEU A 144 -2.79 5.67 8.94
C LEU A 144 -2.17 6.48 7.79
N VAL A 145 -2.08 5.89 6.59
CA VAL A 145 -1.60 6.59 5.38
C VAL A 145 -2.54 7.75 5.04
N TYR A 146 -3.85 7.55 5.10
CA TYR A 146 -4.84 8.61 4.86
C TYR A 146 -4.74 9.73 5.92
N PHE A 147 -4.59 9.38 7.20
CA PHE A 147 -4.39 10.36 8.27
C PHE A 147 -3.15 11.21 7.99
N TYR A 148 -2.02 10.59 7.63
CA TYR A 148 -0.82 11.31 7.26
C TYR A 148 -1.05 12.24 6.05
N TYR A 149 -1.72 11.77 5.02
CA TYR A 149 -2.10 12.60 3.87
C TYR A 149 -2.92 13.83 4.28
N THR A 150 -3.89 13.69 5.21
CA THR A 150 -4.67 14.84 5.69
C THR A 150 -3.79 15.88 6.42
N ARG A 151 -2.70 15.43 7.08
CA ARG A 151 -1.72 16.34 7.68
C ARG A 151 -0.92 17.09 6.61
N LEU A 152 -0.50 16.41 5.55
CA LEU A 152 0.19 17.06 4.43
C LEU A 152 -0.68 18.13 3.76
N LEU A 153 -1.98 17.89 3.62
CA LEU A 153 -2.94 18.90 3.14
C LEU A 153 -3.03 20.09 4.10
N LYS A 154 -3.17 19.83 5.40
CA LYS A 154 -3.29 20.86 6.42
C LYS A 154 -2.06 21.78 6.48
N TYR A 155 -0.87 21.23 6.29
CA TYR A 155 0.39 22.00 6.31
C TYR A 155 0.82 22.53 4.93
N GLY A 156 -0.01 22.38 3.89
CA GLY A 156 0.24 22.97 2.57
C GLY A 156 1.29 22.23 1.72
N PHE A 157 1.76 21.05 2.13
CA PHE A 157 2.69 20.24 1.32
C PHE A 157 2.02 19.65 0.07
N LEU A 158 0.70 19.40 0.15
CA LEU A 158 -0.15 18.97 -0.95
C LEU A 158 -1.37 19.88 -1.03
N SER A 159 -1.88 20.11 -2.25
CA SER A 159 -3.17 20.76 -2.49
C SER A 159 -4.20 19.75 -2.97
N ARG A 160 -5.48 19.92 -2.62
CA ARG A 160 -6.56 19.23 -3.35
C ARG A 160 -6.52 19.69 -4.81
N LYS A 161 -6.74 18.78 -5.75
CA LYS A 161 -7.10 19.19 -7.11
C LYS A 161 -8.52 19.73 -7.05
N THR A 162 -8.68 21.04 -7.19
CA THR A 162 -9.97 21.68 -7.51
C THR A 162 -10.33 21.24 -8.92
N SER A 163 -11.53 20.72 -9.12
CA SER A 163 -12.03 20.46 -10.47
C SER A 163 -12.02 21.79 -11.23
N THR A 164 -11.51 21.78 -12.45
CA THR A 164 -11.37 22.95 -13.33
C THR A 164 -12.72 23.64 -13.61
N GLU A 165 -13.83 22.96 -13.35
CA GLU A 165 -15.20 23.49 -13.48
C GLU A 165 -15.51 24.62 -12.49
N ASP A 166 -14.98 24.57 -11.24
CA ASP A 166 -15.25 25.63 -10.24
C ASP A 166 -14.54 26.94 -10.60
N THR A 167 -13.41 26.86 -11.28
CA THR A 167 -12.63 28.04 -11.68
C THR A 167 -13.26 28.74 -12.88
N ILE A 168 -13.87 28.00 -13.79
CA ILE A 168 -14.57 28.55 -14.98
C ILE A 168 -15.88 29.22 -14.57
N SER A 169 -16.61 28.65 -13.61
CA SER A 169 -17.88 29.25 -13.12
C SER A 169 -17.64 30.54 -12.33
N LEU A 170 -16.55 30.62 -11.56
CA LEU A 170 -16.17 31.84 -10.83
C LEU A 170 -15.70 32.94 -11.79
N SER A 171 -14.90 32.62 -12.82
CA SER A 171 -14.45 33.60 -13.81
C SER A 171 -15.57 34.10 -14.73
N ALA A 172 -16.63 33.33 -14.92
CA ALA A 172 -17.82 33.76 -15.70
C ALA A 172 -18.75 34.61 -14.86
N GLN A 173 -18.76 34.49 -13.53
CA GLN A 173 -19.54 35.38 -12.64
C GLN A 173 -18.88 36.75 -12.42
N ASP A 174 -17.55 36.80 -12.43
CA ASP A 174 -16.80 38.06 -12.28
C ASP A 174 -16.78 38.89 -13.61
N ALA A 175 -17.23 38.32 -14.73
CA ALA A 175 -17.27 38.96 -16.04
C ALA A 175 -18.69 39.48 -16.44
N SER A 176 -19.69 39.29 -15.58
CA SER A 176 -21.08 39.77 -15.77
C SER A 176 -21.38 40.91 -14.80
#